data_90925918ebf4d7aeccb40c42675e80c8
#
_entry.id   90925918ebf4d7aeccb40c42675e80c8
#
_cell.length_a   1.000
_cell.length_b   1.000
_cell.length_c   1.000
_cell.angle_alpha   90.00
_cell.angle_beta   90.00
_cell.angle_gamma   90.00
#
_symmetry.space_group_name_H-M   'P 1'
#
loop_
_entity.id
_entity.type
_entity.pdbx_description
1 polymer ?
#
loop_
_entity_poly.entity_id
_entity_poly.type
_entity_poly.pdbx_seq_one_letter_code
_entity_poly.pdbx_strand_id
1 'polypeptide(L)'
;FADYSQFDEWEASNECHRIYAGKDKYHFKERVTITTWQSIYKESHSWFQRYGMVIGDEAHNFKAKSLTAILEKCTEAQYRIGTTGTLDGTQTHQLVLEGLFGPVYKVTTTKELIDNKALADLDIKILLLKYKEEICRQVVKNKYQEEIDFIVKYSPRNNFISNLALDQDGNTLILFQFVEKHGKPLHTMLSDKLEANGRKSRKLFYVSGETDVDTREKIREITETQEDAIIVASMGTFSTGINIKRLHNIIFASPSKSQIRVLQSIGRGLRKTKDGKSTQVFDIADDMHWKSKKNYTLQHAAVRIKIYSKEKFKYEIHEINI
;
A
#
# COMPACT_ATOMS: atom_id res chain seq x y z
N PHE A 1 -0.66 -14.27 -15.84
CA PHE A 1 -0.45 -15.14 -17.02
C PHE A 1 -1.07 -16.52 -16.82
N ALA A 2 -0.98 -17.14 -15.65
CA ALA A 2 -1.60 -18.44 -15.40
C ALA A 2 -3.12 -18.44 -15.60
N ASP A 3 -3.80 -17.33 -15.28
CA ASP A 3 -5.25 -17.17 -15.45
C ASP A 3 -5.70 -17.10 -16.92
N TYR A 4 -4.76 -16.97 -17.86
CA TYR A 4 -5.03 -16.97 -19.31
C TYR A 4 -4.78 -18.30 -19.98
N SER A 5 -4.46 -19.36 -19.25
CA SER A 5 -4.27 -20.72 -19.77
C SER A 5 -5.51 -21.30 -20.45
N GLN A 6 -6.69 -20.71 -20.21
CA GLN A 6 -7.93 -21.05 -20.90
C GLN A 6 -8.03 -20.54 -22.35
N PHE A 7 -7.11 -19.67 -22.76
CA PHE A 7 -7.02 -19.14 -24.12
C PHE A 7 -5.84 -19.81 -24.82
N ASP A 8 -6.09 -20.78 -25.67
CA ASP A 8 -5.10 -21.62 -26.34
C ASP A 8 -4.27 -22.50 -25.40
N GLU A 9 -3.34 -23.27 -25.96
CA GLU A 9 -2.39 -24.15 -25.28
C GLU A 9 -1.31 -23.38 -24.48
N TRP A 10 -1.65 -22.20 -23.94
CA TRP A 10 -0.74 -21.36 -23.19
C TRP A 10 -0.48 -21.88 -21.77
N GLU A 11 0.71 -22.32 -21.46
CA GLU A 11 1.19 -22.62 -20.13
C GLU A 11 2.26 -21.62 -19.69
N ALA A 12 1.95 -20.81 -18.66
CA ALA A 12 2.87 -19.80 -18.15
C ALA A 12 4.22 -20.38 -17.68
N SER A 13 4.24 -21.62 -17.20
CA SER A 13 5.45 -22.33 -16.81
C SER A 13 6.40 -22.58 -17.98
N ASN A 14 5.87 -22.80 -19.18
CA ASN A 14 6.63 -23.12 -20.39
C ASN A 14 7.00 -21.87 -21.19
N GLU A 15 6.22 -20.79 -21.06
CA GLU A 15 6.37 -19.58 -21.88
C GLU A 15 7.02 -18.42 -21.13
N CYS A 16 7.18 -18.52 -19.78
CA CYS A 16 7.69 -17.44 -18.97
C CYS A 16 8.95 -17.80 -18.22
N HIS A 17 10.04 -17.13 -18.53
CA HIS A 17 11.26 -17.14 -17.72
C HIS A 17 11.21 -16.09 -16.61
N ARG A 18 11.58 -16.45 -15.37
CA ARG A 18 11.56 -15.56 -14.21
C ARG A 18 12.98 -15.25 -13.74
N ILE A 19 13.35 -13.96 -13.75
CA ILE A 19 14.66 -13.49 -13.28
C ILE A 19 14.46 -12.70 -11.97
N TYR A 20 14.91 -13.28 -10.85
CA TYR A 20 14.95 -12.65 -9.54
C TYR A 20 16.01 -13.31 -8.66
N ALA A 21 16.56 -12.58 -7.69
CA ALA A 21 17.41 -13.10 -6.59
C ALA A 21 18.40 -14.22 -7.01
N GLY A 22 19.26 -13.98 -8.02
CA GLY A 22 20.30 -14.90 -8.44
C GLY A 22 19.89 -15.95 -9.47
N LYS A 23 18.67 -15.93 -9.98
CA LYS A 23 18.26 -16.77 -11.12
C LYS A 23 19.01 -16.39 -12.38
N ASP A 24 19.16 -17.38 -13.29
CA ASP A 24 19.86 -17.20 -14.56
C ASP A 24 19.23 -16.07 -15.40
N LYS A 25 20.09 -15.16 -15.87
CA LYS A 25 19.70 -14.00 -16.67
C LYS A 25 19.90 -14.23 -18.17
N TYR A 26 20.56 -15.31 -18.54
CA TYR A 26 20.99 -15.60 -19.91
C TYR A 26 20.25 -16.79 -20.52
N HIS A 27 19.23 -17.27 -19.87
CA HIS A 27 18.31 -18.25 -20.40
C HIS A 27 17.22 -17.55 -21.23
N PHE A 28 17.08 -17.87 -22.51
CA PHE A 28 16.27 -17.14 -23.48
C PHE A 28 15.41 -18.05 -24.35
N LYS A 29 15.00 -19.16 -23.81
CA LYS A 29 14.17 -20.13 -24.52
C LYS A 29 12.71 -19.67 -24.57
N GLU A 30 12.24 -19.07 -23.49
CA GLU A 30 10.87 -18.64 -23.31
C GLU A 30 10.61 -17.29 -23.99
N ARG A 31 9.39 -17.09 -24.48
CA ARG A 31 8.98 -15.87 -25.17
C ARG A 31 8.81 -14.67 -24.24
N VAL A 32 8.50 -14.91 -22.96
CA VAL A 32 8.25 -13.87 -21.97
C VAL A 32 9.31 -13.93 -20.86
N THR A 33 9.94 -12.80 -20.59
CA THR A 33 10.82 -12.64 -19.43
C THR A 33 10.14 -11.77 -18.37
N ILE A 34 9.94 -12.32 -17.17
CA ILE A 34 9.42 -11.62 -16.02
C ILE A 34 10.57 -11.34 -15.06
N THR A 35 10.80 -10.08 -14.74
CA THR A 35 11.98 -9.70 -13.95
C THR A 35 11.72 -8.51 -13.02
N THR A 36 12.54 -8.38 -11.99
CA THR A 36 12.64 -7.16 -11.20
C THR A 36 13.73 -6.25 -11.80
N TRP A 37 13.52 -4.95 -11.77
CA TRP A 37 14.48 -4.00 -12.31
C TRP A 37 15.87 -4.11 -11.65
N GLN A 38 15.92 -4.46 -10.36
CA GLN A 38 17.17 -4.66 -9.61
C GLN A 38 18.03 -5.77 -10.19
N SER A 39 17.40 -6.78 -10.76
CA SER A 39 18.09 -7.92 -11.33
C SER A 39 18.78 -7.60 -12.65
N ILE A 40 18.24 -6.63 -13.42
CA ILE A 40 18.66 -6.41 -14.82
C ILE A 40 19.24 -5.02 -15.11
N TYR A 41 19.14 -4.02 -14.22
CA TYR A 41 19.51 -2.63 -14.55
C TYR A 41 21.00 -2.46 -14.94
N LYS A 42 21.87 -3.37 -14.48
CA LYS A 42 23.30 -3.37 -14.81
C LYS A 42 23.64 -4.12 -16.10
N GLU A 43 22.69 -4.83 -16.70
CA GLU A 43 22.94 -5.59 -17.92
C GLU A 43 23.29 -4.65 -19.09
N SER A 44 24.06 -5.22 -20.07
CA SER A 44 24.52 -4.48 -21.24
C SER A 44 23.36 -4.09 -22.16
N HIS A 45 23.59 -3.11 -23.02
CA HIS A 45 22.63 -2.69 -24.04
C HIS A 45 22.21 -3.89 -24.93
N SER A 46 23.16 -4.75 -25.33
CA SER A 46 22.90 -5.93 -26.15
C SER A 46 21.96 -6.96 -25.49
N TRP A 47 21.95 -7.01 -24.15
CA TRP A 47 21.02 -7.87 -23.42
C TRP A 47 19.56 -7.46 -23.64
N PHE A 48 19.29 -6.17 -23.79
CA PHE A 48 17.94 -5.64 -23.95
C PHE A 48 17.45 -5.64 -25.41
N GLN A 49 18.32 -5.70 -26.40
CA GLN A 49 17.97 -5.63 -27.83
C GLN A 49 17.09 -6.77 -28.34
N ARG A 50 16.99 -7.87 -27.60
CA ARG A 50 16.17 -9.04 -27.96
C ARG A 50 14.67 -8.84 -27.74
N TYR A 51 14.28 -7.81 -26.98
CA TYR A 51 12.89 -7.61 -26.59
C TYR A 51 12.20 -6.63 -27.55
N GLY A 52 11.23 -7.15 -28.32
CA GLY A 52 10.38 -6.33 -29.19
C GLY A 52 9.27 -5.59 -28.43
N MET A 53 8.98 -6.03 -27.19
CA MET A 53 7.97 -5.43 -26.32
C MET A 53 8.46 -5.35 -24.89
N VAL A 54 8.17 -4.23 -24.22
CA VAL A 54 8.43 -4.02 -22.79
C VAL A 54 7.17 -3.54 -22.09
N ILE A 55 6.82 -4.21 -21.00
CA ILE A 55 5.72 -3.83 -20.13
C ILE A 55 6.30 -3.43 -18.77
N GLY A 56 6.13 -2.18 -18.38
CA GLY A 56 6.53 -1.65 -17.07
C GLY A 56 5.33 -1.57 -16.15
N ASP A 57 5.25 -2.47 -15.17
CA ASP A 57 4.25 -2.38 -14.11
C ASP A 57 4.67 -1.34 -13.06
N GLU A 58 3.68 -0.73 -12.39
CA GLU A 58 3.88 0.42 -11.50
C GLU A 58 4.71 1.53 -12.17
N ALA A 59 4.32 1.91 -13.39
CA ALA A 59 5.02 2.83 -14.26
C ALA A 59 5.36 4.18 -13.61
N HIS A 60 4.60 4.59 -12.58
CA HIS A 60 4.89 5.79 -11.79
C HIS A 60 6.29 5.78 -11.12
N ASN A 61 6.95 4.61 -11.02
CA ASN A 61 8.30 4.49 -10.49
C ASN A 61 9.40 4.80 -11.55
N PHE A 62 9.06 4.87 -12.83
CA PHE A 62 10.02 5.03 -13.93
C PHE A 62 10.66 6.45 -14.03
N LYS A 63 10.40 7.31 -13.07
CA LYS A 63 11.18 8.53 -12.85
C LYS A 63 12.57 8.26 -12.23
N ALA A 64 12.79 7.08 -11.69
CA ALA A 64 14.09 6.68 -11.12
C ALA A 64 15.09 6.41 -12.26
N LYS A 65 16.31 6.97 -12.14
CA LYS A 65 17.36 6.86 -13.16
C LYS A 65 17.64 5.44 -13.64
N SER A 66 17.62 4.47 -12.73
CA SER A 66 17.85 3.05 -13.07
C SER A 66 16.74 2.46 -13.94
N LEU A 67 15.49 2.83 -13.70
CA LEU A 67 14.35 2.36 -14.49
C LEU A 67 14.30 3.07 -15.85
N THR A 68 14.55 4.38 -15.89
CA THR A 68 14.70 5.14 -17.15
C THR A 68 15.80 4.53 -18.01
N ALA A 69 16.98 4.26 -17.43
CA ALA A 69 18.10 3.67 -18.15
C ALA A 69 17.83 2.26 -18.71
N ILE A 70 16.95 1.47 -18.07
CA ILE A 70 16.49 0.19 -18.62
C ILE A 70 15.73 0.43 -19.94
N LEU A 71 14.76 1.33 -19.95
CA LEU A 71 13.95 1.63 -21.13
C LEU A 71 14.77 2.26 -22.25
N GLU A 72 15.76 3.09 -21.92
CA GLU A 72 16.71 3.65 -22.89
C GLU A 72 17.55 2.59 -23.58
N LYS A 73 17.87 1.48 -22.88
CA LYS A 73 18.57 0.33 -23.45
C LYS A 73 17.70 -0.56 -24.35
N CYS A 74 16.37 -0.50 -24.20
CA CYS A 74 15.43 -1.31 -25.00
C CYS A 74 15.17 -0.67 -26.37
N THR A 75 16.20 -0.43 -27.17
CA THR A 75 16.08 0.30 -28.46
C THR A 75 15.25 -0.44 -29.49
N GLU A 76 15.25 -1.77 -29.47
CA GLU A 76 14.50 -2.61 -30.40
C GLU A 76 13.04 -2.84 -29.98
N ALA A 77 12.66 -2.36 -28.79
CA ALA A 77 11.28 -2.48 -28.31
C ALA A 77 10.35 -1.53 -29.09
N GLN A 78 9.60 -2.07 -30.03
CA GLN A 78 8.58 -1.35 -30.79
C GLN A 78 7.38 -0.99 -29.91
N TYR A 79 7.06 -1.83 -28.92
CA TYR A 79 5.93 -1.63 -28.01
C TYR A 79 6.45 -1.38 -26.59
N ARG A 80 6.07 -0.24 -26.03
CA ARG A 80 6.41 0.16 -24.66
C ARG A 80 5.13 0.51 -23.93
N ILE A 81 4.74 -0.33 -22.99
CA ILE A 81 3.49 -0.20 -22.24
C ILE A 81 3.81 0.03 -20.78
N GLY A 82 3.36 1.13 -20.22
CA GLY A 82 3.43 1.43 -18.77
C GLY A 82 2.05 1.27 -18.16
N THR A 83 1.93 0.44 -17.11
CA THR A 83 0.71 0.30 -16.34
C THR A 83 0.88 0.88 -14.94
N THR A 84 -0.09 1.64 -14.46
CA THR A 84 -0.12 2.14 -13.08
C THR A 84 -1.53 2.45 -12.63
N GLY A 85 -1.85 2.11 -11.40
CA GLY A 85 -3.12 2.50 -10.78
C GLY A 85 -3.14 3.96 -10.32
N THR A 86 -1.97 4.63 -10.21
CA THR A 86 -1.86 5.97 -9.63
C THR A 86 -0.74 6.77 -10.28
N LEU A 87 -1.01 8.04 -10.56
CA LEU A 87 0.00 9.05 -10.94
C LEU A 87 0.14 10.06 -9.80
N ASP A 88 1.35 10.61 -9.60
CA ASP A 88 1.58 11.60 -8.53
C ASP A 88 0.98 12.99 -8.83
N GLY A 89 0.50 13.18 -10.07
CA GLY A 89 -0.18 14.39 -10.51
C GLY A 89 0.74 15.57 -10.85
N THR A 90 2.07 15.37 -10.81
CA THR A 90 3.01 16.43 -11.23
C THR A 90 3.23 16.39 -12.74
N GLN A 91 3.21 17.55 -13.39
CA GLN A 91 3.44 17.66 -14.84
C GLN A 91 4.80 17.11 -15.26
N THR A 92 5.86 17.41 -14.52
CA THR A 92 7.22 16.90 -14.81
C THR A 92 7.26 15.39 -14.81
N HIS A 93 6.59 14.73 -13.85
CA HIS A 93 6.53 13.28 -13.80
C HIS A 93 5.75 12.69 -14.98
N GLN A 94 4.63 13.29 -15.33
CA GLN A 94 3.84 12.90 -16.49
C GLN A 94 4.65 12.98 -17.79
N LEU A 95 5.38 14.09 -18.04
CA LEU A 95 6.23 14.26 -19.21
C LEU A 95 7.31 13.18 -19.32
N VAL A 96 7.93 12.79 -18.19
CA VAL A 96 8.92 11.69 -18.19
C VAL A 96 8.26 10.38 -18.61
N LEU A 97 7.09 10.06 -18.08
CA LEU A 97 6.38 8.84 -18.43
C LEU A 97 5.91 8.83 -19.88
N GLU A 98 5.42 9.97 -20.38
CA GLU A 98 5.02 10.12 -21.78
C GLU A 98 6.21 9.98 -22.74
N GLY A 99 7.39 10.48 -22.35
CA GLY A 99 8.62 10.27 -23.11
C GLY A 99 9.09 8.81 -23.16
N LEU A 100 8.77 8.01 -22.14
CA LEU A 100 9.19 6.60 -22.04
C LEU A 100 8.18 5.63 -22.67
N PHE A 101 6.88 5.89 -22.50
CA PHE A 101 5.80 4.96 -22.83
C PHE A 101 4.78 5.52 -23.83
N GLY A 102 4.83 6.81 -24.12
CA GLY A 102 3.82 7.48 -24.94
C GLY A 102 2.67 8.08 -24.12
N PRO A 103 1.60 8.56 -24.77
CA PRO A 103 0.52 9.30 -24.13
C PRO A 103 -0.16 8.49 -23.01
N VAL A 104 -0.56 9.22 -21.95
CA VAL A 104 -1.29 8.62 -20.82
C VAL A 104 -2.77 8.46 -21.16
N TYR A 105 -3.25 7.24 -21.10
CA TYR A 105 -4.67 6.91 -21.26
C TYR A 105 -5.28 6.50 -19.92
N LYS A 106 -6.34 7.19 -19.52
CA LYS A 106 -7.12 6.79 -18.35
C LYS A 106 -8.18 5.78 -18.78
N VAL A 107 -7.96 4.51 -18.43
CA VAL A 107 -8.83 3.40 -18.85
C VAL A 107 -10.15 3.42 -18.07
N THR A 108 -10.10 3.65 -16.75
CA THR A 108 -11.27 3.68 -15.87
C THR A 108 -10.96 4.43 -14.57
N THR A 109 -11.99 4.70 -13.78
CA THR A 109 -11.87 5.28 -12.44
C THR A 109 -12.21 4.23 -11.39
N THR A 110 -11.69 4.40 -10.17
CA THR A 110 -12.05 3.54 -9.04
C THR A 110 -13.56 3.54 -8.81
N LYS A 111 -14.20 4.71 -8.95
CA LYS A 111 -15.66 4.83 -8.81
C LYS A 111 -16.41 4.03 -9.85
N GLU A 112 -16.05 4.12 -11.13
CA GLU A 112 -16.67 3.33 -12.19
C GLU A 112 -16.55 1.83 -11.93
N LEU A 113 -15.40 1.36 -11.42
CA LEU A 113 -15.21 -0.04 -11.06
C LEU A 113 -16.09 -0.46 -9.87
N ILE A 114 -16.32 0.42 -8.89
CA ILE A 114 -17.24 0.17 -7.78
C ILE A 114 -18.70 0.17 -8.31
N ASP A 115 -19.09 1.19 -9.06
CA ASP A 115 -20.46 1.33 -9.60
C ASP A 115 -20.81 0.13 -10.51
N ASN A 116 -19.85 -0.39 -11.28
CA ASN A 116 -19.98 -1.60 -12.10
C ASN A 116 -19.83 -2.91 -11.31
N LYS A 117 -19.76 -2.84 -9.97
CA LYS A 117 -19.58 -4.00 -9.08
C LYS A 117 -18.32 -4.83 -9.37
N ALA A 118 -17.34 -4.26 -10.05
CA ALA A 118 -16.02 -4.90 -10.26
C ALA A 118 -15.14 -4.85 -9.01
N LEU A 119 -15.33 -3.82 -8.18
CA LEU A 119 -14.71 -3.66 -6.87
C LEU A 119 -15.77 -3.68 -5.76
N ALA A 120 -15.34 -3.96 -4.53
CA ALA A 120 -16.19 -3.86 -3.35
C ALA A 120 -16.48 -2.40 -2.98
N ASP A 121 -17.59 -2.16 -2.29
CA ASP A 121 -17.85 -0.87 -1.68
C ASP A 121 -16.82 -0.56 -0.59
N LEU A 122 -16.50 0.72 -0.44
CA LEU A 122 -15.55 1.23 0.53
C LEU A 122 -16.24 2.23 1.46
N ASP A 123 -16.02 2.05 2.75
CA ASP A 123 -16.50 2.95 3.80
C ASP A 123 -15.30 3.54 4.54
N ILE A 124 -15.09 4.87 4.42
CA ILE A 124 -13.96 5.57 5.03
C ILE A 124 -14.43 6.34 6.25
N LYS A 125 -13.88 6.01 7.41
CA LYS A 125 -14.07 6.72 8.67
C LYS A 125 -12.79 7.44 9.06
N ILE A 126 -12.81 8.76 9.01
CA ILE A 126 -11.69 9.61 9.42
C ILE A 126 -11.86 9.85 10.92
N LEU A 127 -10.98 9.29 11.73
CA LEU A 127 -11.00 9.40 13.18
C LEU A 127 -10.06 10.52 13.60
N LEU A 128 -10.65 11.71 13.86
CA LEU A 128 -9.93 12.91 14.24
C LEU A 128 -9.67 12.91 15.74
N LEU A 129 -8.46 12.53 16.13
CA LEU A 129 -8.06 12.45 17.53
C LEU A 129 -7.77 13.85 18.08
N LYS A 130 -8.51 14.26 19.08
CA LYS A 130 -8.36 15.53 19.80
C LYS A 130 -7.50 15.33 21.04
N TYR A 131 -6.43 16.09 21.14
CA TYR A 131 -5.48 16.03 22.24
C TYR A 131 -5.78 17.10 23.29
N LYS A 132 -5.33 16.86 24.54
CA LYS A 132 -5.44 17.84 25.62
C LYS A 132 -4.69 19.13 25.26
N GLU A 133 -5.21 20.25 25.74
CA GLU A 133 -4.72 21.60 25.42
C GLU A 133 -3.22 21.76 25.75
N GLU A 134 -2.77 21.21 26.87
CA GLU A 134 -1.36 21.28 27.29
C GLU A 134 -0.44 20.61 26.26
N ILE A 135 -0.87 19.48 25.69
CA ILE A 135 -0.13 18.76 24.65
C ILE A 135 -0.09 19.61 23.37
N CYS A 136 -1.22 20.16 22.96
CA CYS A 136 -1.31 21.01 21.79
C CYS A 136 -0.37 22.21 21.86
N ARG A 137 -0.28 22.87 23.03
CA ARG A 137 0.63 24.00 23.27
C ARG A 137 2.11 23.63 23.14
N GLN A 138 2.48 22.40 23.51
CA GLN A 138 3.84 21.90 23.42
C GLN A 138 4.18 21.50 21.98
N VAL A 139 3.35 20.65 21.39
CA VAL A 139 3.62 20.04 20.08
C VAL A 139 3.59 21.05 18.92
N VAL A 140 2.81 22.10 19.04
CA VAL A 140 2.72 23.15 18.01
C VAL A 140 4.05 23.86 17.72
N LYS A 141 5.02 23.77 18.63
CA LYS A 141 6.37 24.33 18.50
C LYS A 141 7.35 23.37 17.82
N ASN A 142 6.98 22.09 17.73
CA ASN A 142 7.83 21.03 17.20
C ASN A 142 8.02 21.19 15.69
N LYS A 143 9.17 20.72 15.21
CA LYS A 143 9.40 20.45 13.80
C LYS A 143 8.66 19.16 13.39
N TYR A 144 8.51 18.96 12.10
CA TYR A 144 7.79 17.80 11.55
C TYR A 144 8.24 16.46 12.14
N GLN A 145 9.56 16.22 12.22
CA GLN A 145 10.08 14.95 12.72
C GLN A 145 9.80 14.77 14.22
N GLU A 146 9.87 15.83 14.99
CA GLU A 146 9.57 15.83 16.44
C GLU A 146 8.09 15.57 16.70
N GLU A 147 7.21 16.13 15.86
CA GLU A 147 5.76 15.88 15.91
C GLU A 147 5.47 14.39 15.60
N ILE A 148 6.08 13.84 14.56
CA ILE A 148 5.94 12.42 14.22
C ILE A 148 6.44 11.52 15.35
N ASP A 149 7.62 11.82 15.90
CA ASP A 149 8.22 11.03 16.98
C ASP A 149 7.35 11.09 18.26
N PHE A 150 6.69 12.20 18.52
CA PHE A 150 5.71 12.33 19.60
C PHE A 150 4.48 11.43 19.32
N ILE A 151 3.85 11.56 18.16
CA ILE A 151 2.62 10.85 17.78
C ILE A 151 2.80 9.34 17.88
N VAL A 152 3.87 8.80 17.29
CA VAL A 152 4.07 7.35 17.22
C VAL A 152 4.41 6.73 18.59
N LYS A 153 4.89 7.53 19.54
CA LYS A 153 5.19 7.11 20.90
C LYS A 153 4.09 7.40 21.91
N TYR A 154 3.08 8.19 21.52
CA TYR A 154 2.03 8.61 22.45
C TYR A 154 1.13 7.43 22.82
N SER A 155 1.27 6.95 24.06
CA SER A 155 0.61 5.74 24.55
C SER A 155 -0.94 5.78 24.46
N PRO A 156 -1.64 6.88 24.84
CA PRO A 156 -3.10 6.92 24.68
C PRO A 156 -3.57 6.72 23.25
N ARG A 157 -2.85 7.29 22.26
CA ARG A 157 -3.12 7.09 20.83
C ARG A 157 -2.93 5.63 20.40
N ASN A 158 -1.81 5.02 20.75
CA ASN A 158 -1.53 3.64 20.40
C ASN A 158 -2.50 2.67 21.10
N ASN A 159 -2.92 3.02 22.33
CA ASN A 159 -3.95 2.28 23.05
C ASN A 159 -5.31 2.38 22.34
N PHE A 160 -5.69 3.56 21.86
CA PHE A 160 -6.89 3.76 21.05
C PHE A 160 -6.86 2.92 19.76
N ILE A 161 -5.75 2.96 18.99
CA ILE A 161 -5.59 2.18 17.75
C ILE A 161 -5.68 0.68 18.03
N SER A 162 -5.05 0.22 19.12
CA SER A 162 -5.10 -1.20 19.51
C SER A 162 -6.51 -1.63 19.89
N ASN A 163 -7.24 -0.82 20.67
CA ASN A 163 -8.64 -1.11 21.02
C ASN A 163 -9.52 -1.12 19.77
N LEU A 164 -9.38 -0.11 18.90
CA LEU A 164 -10.11 -0.05 17.63
C LEU A 164 -9.92 -1.33 16.82
N ALA A 165 -8.69 -1.85 16.72
CA ALA A 165 -8.42 -3.07 15.99
C ALA A 165 -9.03 -4.32 16.64
N LEU A 166 -9.05 -4.36 17.98
CA LEU A 166 -9.65 -5.47 18.74
C LEU A 166 -11.19 -5.48 18.67
N ASP A 167 -11.79 -4.32 18.50
CA ASP A 167 -13.24 -4.14 18.42
C ASP A 167 -13.81 -4.40 17.01
N GLN A 168 -12.94 -4.55 16.00
CA GLN A 168 -13.39 -4.88 14.65
C GLN A 168 -13.59 -6.38 14.50
N ASP A 169 -14.67 -6.75 13.83
CA ASP A 169 -14.87 -8.10 13.31
C ASP A 169 -14.17 -8.28 11.97
N GLY A 170 -13.69 -9.49 11.72
CA GLY A 170 -13.03 -9.85 10.47
C GLY A 170 -11.55 -9.46 10.40
N ASN A 171 -10.93 -9.83 9.30
CA ASN A 171 -9.50 -9.61 9.10
C ASN A 171 -9.19 -8.11 9.05
N THR A 172 -8.35 -7.67 9.97
CA THR A 172 -7.98 -6.28 10.20
C THR A 172 -6.50 -6.05 9.89
N LEU A 173 -6.21 -5.09 9.03
CA LEU A 173 -4.87 -4.66 8.67
C LEU A 173 -4.55 -3.31 9.33
N ILE A 174 -3.47 -3.26 10.09
CA ILE A 174 -2.94 -2.03 10.68
C ILE A 174 -1.68 -1.62 9.92
N LEU A 175 -1.69 -0.44 9.30
CA LEU A 175 -0.58 0.06 8.50
C LEU A 175 0.25 1.09 9.27
N PHE A 176 1.53 0.77 9.45
CA PHE A 176 2.50 1.66 10.09
C PHE A 176 3.66 2.04 9.15
N GLN A 177 4.40 3.09 9.50
CA GLN A 177 5.56 3.57 8.74
C GLN A 177 6.90 3.25 9.41
N PHE A 178 6.98 3.33 10.74
CA PHE A 178 8.23 3.21 11.50
C PHE A 178 8.27 1.86 12.24
N VAL A 179 9.20 1.00 11.84
CA VAL A 179 9.34 -0.37 12.37
C VAL A 179 9.58 -0.36 13.88
N GLU A 180 10.70 0.21 14.33
CA GLU A 180 11.11 0.18 15.73
C GLU A 180 10.27 1.08 16.64
N LYS A 181 9.95 2.28 16.17
CA LYS A 181 9.29 3.30 17.00
C LYS A 181 7.78 3.12 17.12
N HIS A 182 7.14 2.40 16.19
CA HIS A 182 5.69 2.31 16.12
C HIS A 182 5.18 0.90 15.88
N GLY A 183 5.64 0.22 14.83
CA GLY A 183 5.12 -1.10 14.44
C GLY A 183 5.31 -2.16 15.52
N LYS A 184 6.54 -2.32 16.02
CA LYS A 184 6.85 -3.27 17.10
C LYS A 184 6.09 -2.96 18.39
N PRO A 185 6.08 -1.70 18.89
CA PRO A 185 5.27 -1.35 20.08
C PRO A 185 3.77 -1.61 19.91
N LEU A 186 3.18 -1.30 18.75
CA LEU A 186 1.77 -1.62 18.50
C LEU A 186 1.50 -3.13 18.50
N HIS A 187 2.37 -3.91 17.88
CA HIS A 187 2.24 -5.37 17.88
C HIS A 187 2.33 -5.95 19.30
N THR A 188 3.31 -5.51 20.11
CA THR A 188 3.43 -5.95 21.50
C THR A 188 2.18 -5.59 22.30
N MET A 189 1.70 -4.35 22.20
CA MET A 189 0.49 -3.90 22.90
C MET A 189 -0.76 -4.72 22.52
N LEU A 190 -0.89 -5.10 21.24
CA LEU A 190 -1.98 -5.95 20.78
C LEU A 190 -1.84 -7.38 21.33
N SER A 191 -0.64 -7.94 21.35
CA SER A 191 -0.35 -9.26 21.93
C SER A 191 -0.75 -9.32 23.40
N ASP A 192 -0.30 -8.35 24.20
CA ASP A 192 -0.59 -8.26 25.62
C ASP A 192 -2.11 -8.17 25.88
N LYS A 193 -2.81 -7.37 25.08
CA LYS A 193 -4.27 -7.23 25.20
C LYS A 193 -5.04 -8.49 24.78
N LEU A 194 -4.60 -9.20 23.74
CA LEU A 194 -5.21 -10.46 23.33
C LEU A 194 -5.05 -11.52 24.42
N GLU A 195 -3.87 -11.57 25.07
CA GLU A 195 -3.64 -12.47 26.20
C GLU A 195 -4.50 -12.12 27.41
N ALA A 196 -4.53 -10.84 27.79
CA ALA A 196 -5.30 -10.35 28.93
C ALA A 196 -6.81 -10.58 28.76
N ASN A 197 -7.35 -10.46 27.54
CA ASN A 197 -8.76 -10.63 27.22
C ASN A 197 -9.16 -12.11 26.95
N GLY A 198 -8.24 -13.06 27.10
CA GLY A 198 -8.50 -14.48 26.83
C GLY A 198 -8.77 -14.82 25.36
N ARG A 199 -8.55 -13.86 24.43
CA ARG A 199 -8.76 -14.03 22.98
C ARG A 199 -7.54 -14.64 22.27
N LYS A 200 -6.91 -15.67 22.86
CA LYS A 200 -5.72 -16.34 22.29
C LYS A 200 -5.96 -17.01 20.94
N SER A 201 -7.22 -17.26 20.59
CA SER A 201 -7.60 -17.85 19.28
C SER A 201 -7.44 -16.86 18.12
N ARG A 202 -7.53 -15.54 18.37
CA ARG A 202 -7.39 -14.51 17.34
C ARG A 202 -5.93 -14.41 16.91
N LYS A 203 -5.66 -14.65 15.62
CA LYS A 203 -4.30 -14.63 15.09
C LYS A 203 -3.79 -13.20 14.95
N LEU A 204 -2.57 -12.97 15.44
CA LEU A 204 -1.86 -11.71 15.31
C LEU A 204 -0.57 -11.94 14.51
N PHE A 205 -0.39 -11.18 13.42
CA PHE A 205 0.79 -11.24 12.56
C PHE A 205 1.51 -9.92 12.50
N TYR A 206 2.84 -9.99 12.38
CA TYR A 206 3.69 -8.83 12.14
C TYR A 206 4.44 -8.97 10.82
N VAL A 207 4.41 -7.92 9.98
CA VAL A 207 5.06 -7.93 8.66
C VAL A 207 5.81 -6.63 8.42
N SER A 208 7.10 -6.73 8.15
CA SER A 208 7.97 -5.60 7.80
C SER A 208 8.85 -5.94 6.61
N GLY A 209 9.75 -5.02 6.23
CA GLY A 209 10.73 -5.26 5.17
C GLY A 209 11.68 -6.42 5.47
N GLU A 210 11.88 -6.75 6.73
CA GLU A 210 12.74 -7.86 7.19
C GLU A 210 12.06 -9.24 7.10
N THR A 211 10.74 -9.27 6.97
CA THR A 211 9.98 -10.52 6.81
C THR A 211 10.28 -11.11 5.43
N ASP A 212 10.75 -12.34 5.37
CA ASP A 212 11.04 -13.03 4.12
C ASP A 212 9.77 -13.32 3.30
N VAL A 213 9.97 -13.64 2.01
CA VAL A 213 8.87 -13.81 1.06
C VAL A 213 7.99 -15.01 1.42
N ASP A 214 8.61 -16.11 1.85
CA ASP A 214 7.89 -17.36 2.17
C ASP A 214 7.02 -17.17 3.41
N THR A 215 7.52 -16.47 4.41
CA THR A 215 6.74 -16.11 5.62
C THR A 215 5.57 -15.20 5.26
N ARG A 216 5.76 -14.20 4.38
CA ARG A 216 4.66 -13.33 3.92
C ARG A 216 3.58 -14.12 3.20
N GLU A 217 3.98 -15.08 2.36
CA GLU A 217 3.04 -15.94 1.64
C GLU A 217 2.24 -16.82 2.59
N LYS A 218 2.89 -17.44 3.59
CA LYS A 218 2.21 -18.20 4.64
C LYS A 218 1.21 -17.35 5.43
N ILE A 219 1.57 -16.12 5.80
CA ILE A 219 0.66 -15.19 6.49
C ILE A 219 -0.56 -14.90 5.60
N ARG A 220 -0.34 -14.66 4.30
CA ARG A 220 -1.42 -14.47 3.33
C ARG A 220 -2.37 -15.67 3.31
N GLU A 221 -1.83 -16.88 3.12
CA GLU A 221 -2.62 -18.12 3.07
C GLU A 221 -3.43 -18.33 4.34
N ILE A 222 -2.79 -18.17 5.51
CA ILE A 222 -3.48 -18.30 6.81
C ILE A 222 -4.59 -17.25 6.92
N THR A 223 -4.33 -16.00 6.55
CA THR A 223 -5.32 -14.92 6.63
C THR A 223 -6.49 -15.13 5.68
N GLU A 224 -6.27 -15.73 4.50
CA GLU A 224 -7.34 -16.05 3.56
C GLU A 224 -8.27 -17.19 4.08
N THR A 225 -7.79 -18.02 4.98
CA THR A 225 -8.59 -19.09 5.62
C THR A 225 -9.18 -18.66 6.97
N GLN A 226 -8.60 -17.67 7.65
CA GLN A 226 -9.08 -17.13 8.90
C GLN A 226 -10.16 -16.06 8.67
N GLU A 227 -11.07 -15.92 9.62
CA GLU A 227 -12.15 -14.94 9.56
C GLU A 227 -11.91 -13.73 10.49
N ASP A 228 -10.93 -13.80 11.38
CA ASP A 228 -10.69 -12.80 12.41
C ASP A 228 -9.19 -12.70 12.76
N ALA A 229 -8.36 -12.33 11.79
CA ALA A 229 -6.93 -12.12 12.00
C ALA A 229 -6.59 -10.62 12.07
N ILE A 230 -5.58 -10.26 12.87
CA ILE A 230 -4.99 -8.91 12.88
C ILE A 230 -3.59 -8.99 12.27
N ILE A 231 -3.31 -8.10 11.33
CA ILE A 231 -2.01 -7.99 10.66
C ILE A 231 -1.47 -6.59 10.91
N VAL A 232 -0.34 -6.49 11.57
CA VAL A 232 0.41 -5.23 11.76
C VAL A 232 1.50 -5.18 10.70
N ALA A 233 1.36 -4.35 9.67
CA ALA A 233 2.23 -4.34 8.51
C ALA A 233 2.83 -2.97 8.21
N SER A 234 4.10 -2.95 7.74
CA SER A 234 4.69 -1.72 7.26
C SER A 234 4.06 -1.30 5.92
N MET A 235 3.77 0.00 5.77
CA MET A 235 3.18 0.55 4.54
C MET A 235 4.01 0.20 3.29
N GLY A 236 5.34 0.25 3.39
CA GLY A 236 6.22 -0.07 2.26
C GLY A 236 6.11 -1.52 1.83
N THR A 237 6.16 -2.45 2.77
CA THR A 237 6.08 -3.89 2.50
C THR A 237 4.70 -4.28 1.98
N PHE A 238 3.66 -3.72 2.58
CA PHE A 238 2.29 -4.04 2.18
C PHE A 238 1.96 -3.50 0.78
N SER A 239 2.41 -2.29 0.43
CA SER A 239 2.16 -1.69 -0.89
C SER A 239 2.82 -2.47 -2.04
N THR A 240 3.90 -3.21 -1.80
CA THR A 240 4.69 -3.86 -2.84
C THR A 240 4.59 -5.38 -2.91
N GLY A 241 4.01 -6.07 -1.92
CA GLY A 241 4.20 -7.52 -1.87
C GLY A 241 3.12 -8.39 -1.26
N ILE A 242 2.14 -7.87 -0.54
CA ILE A 242 1.14 -8.72 0.12
C ILE A 242 -0.24 -8.51 -0.52
N ASN A 243 -0.79 -9.58 -1.06
CA ASN A 243 -2.09 -9.59 -1.69
C ASN A 243 -3.09 -10.42 -0.89
N ILE A 244 -3.72 -9.82 0.11
CA ILE A 244 -4.75 -10.49 0.93
C ILE A 244 -6.13 -10.18 0.33
N LYS A 245 -6.87 -11.21 -0.06
CA LYS A 245 -8.19 -11.06 -0.71
C LYS A 245 -9.34 -10.81 0.29
N ARG A 246 -9.17 -11.19 1.57
CA ARG A 246 -10.21 -11.09 2.60
C ARG A 246 -9.83 -10.05 3.66
N LEU A 247 -9.66 -8.80 3.27
CA LEU A 247 -9.50 -7.69 4.21
C LEU A 247 -10.84 -7.00 4.44
N HIS A 248 -11.28 -6.97 5.69
CA HIS A 248 -12.53 -6.31 6.09
C HIS A 248 -12.26 -4.91 6.64
N ASN A 249 -11.11 -4.74 7.33
CA ASN A 249 -10.77 -3.47 7.95
C ASN A 249 -9.33 -3.07 7.64
N ILE A 250 -9.11 -1.79 7.35
CA ILE A 250 -7.77 -1.20 7.15
C ILE A 250 -7.66 -0.01 8.10
N ILE A 251 -6.64 0.00 8.96
CA ILE A 251 -6.36 1.10 9.88
C ILE A 251 -5.06 1.78 9.49
N PHE A 252 -5.13 3.04 9.07
CA PHE A 252 -3.94 3.87 8.83
C PHE A 252 -3.42 4.39 10.17
N ALA A 253 -2.54 3.64 10.83
CA ALA A 253 -1.96 4.00 12.11
C ALA A 253 -0.91 5.11 12.02
N SER A 254 -0.21 5.24 10.91
CA SER A 254 0.76 6.31 10.68
C SER A 254 0.27 7.33 9.65
N PRO A 255 0.39 8.65 9.94
CA PRO A 255 -0.03 9.68 9.00
C PRO A 255 0.86 9.67 7.76
N SER A 256 0.25 9.62 6.57
CA SER A 256 0.94 9.75 5.29
C SER A 256 0.23 10.78 4.42
N LYS A 257 0.99 11.59 3.70
CA LYS A 257 0.46 12.49 2.67
C LYS A 257 0.57 11.93 1.25
N SER A 258 1.24 10.80 1.09
CA SER A 258 1.48 10.21 -0.23
C SER A 258 0.19 9.66 -0.82
N GLN A 259 -0.33 10.32 -1.85
CA GLN A 259 -1.51 9.90 -2.61
C GLN A 259 -1.36 8.46 -3.11
N ILE A 260 -0.21 8.13 -3.67
CA ILE A 260 0.07 6.79 -4.21
C ILE A 260 -0.08 5.73 -3.12
N ARG A 261 0.57 5.92 -1.97
CA ARG A 261 0.52 4.94 -0.87
C ARG A 261 -0.88 4.77 -0.30
N VAL A 262 -1.61 5.87 -0.13
CA VAL A 262 -2.99 5.83 0.36
C VAL A 262 -3.88 5.06 -0.62
N LEU A 263 -3.85 5.40 -1.90
CA LEU A 263 -4.68 4.75 -2.92
C LEU A 263 -4.30 3.28 -3.13
N GLN A 264 -3.02 2.94 -3.13
CA GLN A 264 -2.57 1.53 -3.22
C GLN A 264 -3.03 0.70 -2.03
N SER A 265 -3.00 1.27 -0.81
CA SER A 265 -3.46 0.58 0.40
C SER A 265 -4.97 0.38 0.37
N ILE A 266 -5.74 1.39 -0.03
CA ILE A 266 -7.19 1.31 -0.19
C ILE A 266 -7.56 0.32 -1.30
N GLY A 267 -6.89 0.37 -2.45
CA GLY A 267 -7.17 -0.50 -3.60
C GLY A 267 -7.09 -2.00 -3.27
N ARG A 268 -6.34 -2.37 -2.24
CA ARG A 268 -6.28 -3.77 -1.76
C ARG A 268 -7.52 -4.16 -0.96
N GLY A 269 -8.11 -3.22 -0.22
CA GLY A 269 -9.38 -3.42 0.47
C GLY A 269 -10.58 -3.48 -0.47
N LEU A 270 -10.48 -2.89 -1.66
CA LEU A 270 -11.55 -2.90 -2.66
C LEU A 270 -11.74 -4.25 -3.38
N ARG A 271 -10.90 -5.24 -3.11
CA ARG A 271 -11.09 -6.58 -3.71
C ARG A 271 -12.33 -7.21 -3.13
N LYS A 272 -13.20 -7.72 -4.01
CA LYS A 272 -14.40 -8.43 -3.58
C LYS A 272 -14.03 -9.58 -2.65
N THR A 273 -14.56 -9.52 -1.46
CA THR A 273 -14.59 -10.67 -0.56
C THR A 273 -15.71 -11.61 -1.00
N LYS A 274 -15.55 -12.93 -0.79
CA LYS A 274 -16.58 -13.91 -1.17
C LYS A 274 -17.90 -13.70 -0.42
N ASP A 275 -17.85 -13.04 0.74
CA ASP A 275 -18.98 -12.72 1.60
C ASP A 275 -19.72 -11.42 1.21
N GLY A 276 -19.22 -10.69 0.21
CA GLY A 276 -19.84 -9.47 -0.32
C GLY A 276 -19.82 -8.27 0.64
N LYS A 277 -19.07 -8.34 1.76
CA LYS A 277 -18.97 -7.23 2.72
C LYS A 277 -18.14 -6.09 2.15
N SER A 278 -18.52 -4.84 2.49
CA SER A 278 -17.70 -3.65 2.21
C SER A 278 -16.45 -3.64 3.10
N THR A 279 -15.35 -3.08 2.59
CA THR A 279 -14.16 -2.86 3.40
C THR A 279 -14.26 -1.53 4.13
N GLN A 280 -14.03 -1.54 5.45
CA GLN A 280 -13.93 -0.33 6.25
C GLN A 280 -12.48 0.17 6.29
N VAL A 281 -12.32 1.47 6.11
CA VAL A 281 -11.01 2.16 6.24
C VAL A 281 -11.10 3.16 7.39
N PHE A 282 -10.26 2.96 8.39
CA PHE A 282 -10.10 3.87 9.51
C PHE A 282 -8.86 4.72 9.29
N ASP A 283 -9.05 5.97 8.96
CA ASP A 283 -7.97 6.94 8.75
C ASP A 283 -7.74 7.75 10.03
N ILE A 284 -6.67 7.42 10.75
CA ILE A 284 -6.33 8.12 11.99
C ILE A 284 -5.69 9.47 11.64
N ALA A 285 -6.32 10.53 12.11
CA ALA A 285 -5.87 11.91 11.95
C ALA A 285 -5.62 12.55 13.33
N ASP A 286 -4.51 13.24 13.48
CA ASP A 286 -4.07 13.79 14.76
C ASP A 286 -4.27 15.31 14.77
N ASP A 287 -5.23 15.78 15.55
CA ASP A 287 -5.53 17.21 15.71
C ASP A 287 -4.90 17.75 17.01
N MET A 288 -3.74 18.33 16.86
CA MET A 288 -3.00 19.02 17.89
C MET A 288 -2.84 20.52 17.56
N HIS A 289 -3.82 21.10 16.84
CA HIS A 289 -3.77 22.52 16.55
C HIS A 289 -3.81 23.36 17.84
N TRP A 290 -3.11 24.49 17.80
CA TRP A 290 -3.15 25.46 18.88
C TRP A 290 -3.45 26.85 18.32
N LYS A 291 -4.55 27.45 18.74
CA LYS A 291 -5.08 28.69 18.16
C LYS A 291 -5.24 28.52 16.63
N SER A 292 -4.65 29.41 15.83
CA SER A 292 -4.70 29.35 14.36
C SER A 292 -3.66 28.41 13.74
N LYS A 293 -2.68 27.92 14.50
CA LYS A 293 -1.59 27.10 13.96
C LYS A 293 -1.98 25.63 13.96
N LYS A 294 -2.10 25.07 12.77
CA LYS A 294 -2.33 23.63 12.55
C LYS A 294 -1.01 22.87 12.61
N ASN A 295 -1.01 21.72 13.26
CA ASN A 295 0.10 20.80 13.26
C ASN A 295 0.27 20.12 11.88
N TYR A 296 1.45 19.55 11.60
CA TYR A 296 1.80 18.99 10.28
C TYR A 296 0.92 17.80 9.89
N THR A 297 0.66 16.89 10.82
CA THR A 297 -0.12 15.68 10.54
C THR A 297 -1.60 15.97 10.31
N LEU A 298 -2.14 17.02 10.93
CA LEU A 298 -3.47 17.53 10.59
C LEU A 298 -3.52 18.08 9.15
N GLN A 299 -2.47 18.78 8.72
CA GLN A 299 -2.37 19.23 7.32
C GLN A 299 -2.29 18.04 6.36
N HIS A 300 -1.58 16.97 6.73
CA HIS A 300 -1.54 15.74 5.93
C HIS A 300 -2.93 15.06 5.85
N ALA A 301 -3.69 15.06 6.93
CA ALA A 301 -5.07 14.57 6.92
C ALA A 301 -5.94 15.35 5.92
N ALA A 302 -5.82 16.68 5.89
CA ALA A 302 -6.52 17.51 4.91
C ALA A 302 -6.14 17.15 3.46
N VAL A 303 -4.89 16.76 3.20
CA VAL A 303 -4.46 16.28 1.88
C VAL A 303 -5.13 14.94 1.55
N ARG A 304 -5.22 14.00 2.51
CA ARG A 304 -5.91 12.72 2.30
C ARG A 304 -7.39 12.90 2.01
N ILE A 305 -8.06 13.79 2.73
CA ILE A 305 -9.47 14.14 2.49
C ILE A 305 -9.68 14.65 1.04
N LYS A 306 -8.76 15.48 0.54
CA LYS A 306 -8.81 15.92 -0.87
C LYS A 306 -8.66 14.75 -1.84
N ILE A 307 -7.85 13.73 -1.51
CA ILE A 307 -7.71 12.52 -2.32
C ILE A 307 -9.02 11.76 -2.33
N TYR A 308 -9.65 11.54 -1.18
CA TYR A 308 -10.94 10.84 -1.07
C TYR A 308 -12.04 11.56 -1.87
N SER A 309 -12.11 12.88 -1.75
CA SER A 309 -13.05 13.70 -2.53
C SER A 309 -12.79 13.61 -4.05
N LYS A 310 -11.51 13.65 -4.48
CA LYS A 310 -11.12 13.53 -5.89
C LYS A 310 -11.48 12.18 -6.49
N GLU A 311 -11.28 11.11 -5.73
CA GLU A 311 -11.64 9.74 -6.11
C GLU A 311 -13.13 9.44 -5.91
N LYS A 312 -13.90 10.40 -5.40
CA LYS A 312 -15.33 10.29 -5.10
C LYS A 312 -15.67 9.16 -4.11
N PHE A 313 -14.78 8.85 -3.20
CA PHE A 313 -15.08 7.95 -2.09
C PHE A 313 -16.02 8.62 -1.10
N LYS A 314 -16.94 7.84 -0.52
CA LYS A 314 -17.74 8.26 0.63
C LYS A 314 -16.85 8.24 1.87
N TYR A 315 -16.93 9.29 2.69
CA TYR A 315 -16.22 9.33 3.97
C TYR A 315 -17.01 10.09 5.03
N GLU A 316 -16.78 9.73 6.27
CA GLU A 316 -17.31 10.41 7.46
C GLU A 316 -16.15 10.85 8.36
N ILE A 317 -16.35 11.93 9.12
CA ILE A 317 -15.36 12.45 10.07
C ILE A 317 -15.93 12.32 11.48
N HIS A 318 -15.21 11.64 12.36
CA HIS A 318 -15.57 11.46 13.76
C HIS A 318 -14.49 12.07 14.65
N GLU A 319 -14.88 12.95 15.57
CA GLU A 319 -13.98 13.54 16.57
C GLU A 319 -13.91 12.65 17.81
N ILE A 320 -12.71 12.38 18.30
CA ILE A 320 -12.43 11.48 19.41
C ILE A 320 -11.44 12.14 20.36
N ASN A 321 -11.83 12.32 21.61
CA ASN A 321 -10.95 12.85 22.66
C ASN A 321 -10.05 11.73 23.22
N ILE A 322 -8.73 11.96 23.30
CA ILE A 322 -7.74 11.01 23.80
C ILE A 322 -6.84 11.61 24.89
#